data_006d68c091d6f7fa017ce3c68af748ed
#
_entry.id   006d68c091d6f7fa017ce3c68af748ed
#
_cell.length_a   1.000
_cell.length_b   1.000
_cell.length_c   1.000
_cell.angle_alpha   90.00
_cell.angle_beta   90.00
_cell.angle_gamma   90.00
#
_symmetry.space_group_name_H-M   'P 1'
#
loop_
_entity.id
_entity.type
_entity.pdbx_description
1 polymer ?
#
loop_
_entity_poly.entity_id
_entity_poly.type
_entity_poly.pdbx_seq_one_letter_code
_entity_poly.pdbx_strand_id
1 'polypeptide(L)'
;AYHAGLDSGTRSQTQDDFLMERIDVIVATIAFGMGIDKPDVRFVIHYDIPKSLEGYYQETGRAGRDGGEGICLAFYSYKDLQKLDKFMEGKPVAEQDIGRQLLQETAAYAETSVCRRKMLLHYFGERYDKDNCHNCDNCLHPKSKIEAKEQLVTVLQTILAIKENFRSDYVI
;
A
#
# COMPACT_ATOMS: atom_id res chain seq x y z
N ALA A 1 -19.09 5.77 -11.40
CA ALA A 1 -18.55 4.73 -10.50
C ALA A 1 -18.40 3.42 -11.28
N TYR A 2 -17.45 2.57 -10.86
CA TYR A 2 -17.22 1.28 -11.49
C TYR A 2 -16.98 0.20 -10.42
N HIS A 3 -17.82 -0.82 -10.37
CA HIS A 3 -17.70 -1.94 -9.44
C HIS A 3 -18.35 -3.22 -10.01
N ALA A 4 -18.04 -4.36 -9.44
CA ALA A 4 -18.53 -5.67 -9.90
C ALA A 4 -20.05 -5.85 -9.85
N GLY A 5 -20.76 -5.07 -9.03
CA GLY A 5 -22.22 -5.09 -8.91
C GLY A 5 -22.97 -4.36 -10.04
N LEU A 6 -22.27 -3.68 -10.95
CA LEU A 6 -22.88 -3.10 -12.16
C LEU A 6 -23.05 -4.18 -13.24
N ASP A 7 -24.06 -4.05 -14.06
CA ASP A 7 -24.22 -4.88 -15.25
C ASP A 7 -23.06 -4.70 -16.25
N SER A 8 -22.89 -5.67 -17.12
CA SER A 8 -21.75 -5.66 -18.06
C SER A 8 -21.80 -4.51 -19.06
N GLY A 9 -22.99 -4.10 -19.51
CA GLY A 9 -23.17 -3.00 -20.43
C GLY A 9 -22.74 -1.66 -19.82
N THR A 10 -23.22 -1.37 -18.60
CA THR A 10 -22.82 -0.16 -17.84
C THR A 10 -21.31 -0.14 -17.57
N ARG A 11 -20.72 -1.28 -17.24
CA ARG A 11 -19.25 -1.38 -17.04
C ARG A 11 -18.50 -1.06 -18.32
N SER A 12 -18.88 -1.67 -19.44
CA SER A 12 -18.25 -1.44 -20.74
C SER A 12 -18.37 0.04 -21.15
N GLN A 13 -19.57 0.61 -21.06
CA GLN A 13 -19.78 2.01 -21.38
C GLN A 13 -18.93 2.95 -20.53
N THR A 14 -18.88 2.72 -19.20
CA THR A 14 -18.06 3.54 -18.29
C THR A 14 -16.57 3.44 -18.63
N GLN A 15 -16.11 2.26 -19.01
CA GLN A 15 -14.74 2.03 -19.43
C GLN A 15 -14.43 2.77 -20.74
N ASP A 16 -15.30 2.67 -21.73
CA ASP A 16 -15.16 3.37 -23.02
C ASP A 16 -15.18 4.90 -22.83
N ASP A 17 -16.05 5.39 -21.95
CA ASP A 17 -16.12 6.82 -21.62
C ASP A 17 -14.83 7.34 -21.00
N PHE A 18 -14.19 6.53 -20.14
CA PHE A 18 -12.90 6.90 -19.56
C PHE A 18 -11.76 6.81 -20.58
N LEU A 19 -11.71 5.77 -21.40
CA LEU A 19 -10.70 5.61 -22.44
C LEU A 19 -10.78 6.68 -23.51
N MET A 20 -12.00 7.10 -23.86
CA MET A 20 -12.27 8.14 -24.86
C MET A 20 -12.30 9.56 -24.28
N GLU A 21 -11.85 9.72 -23.02
CA GLU A 21 -11.76 11.03 -22.35
C GLU A 21 -13.11 11.79 -22.25
N ARG A 22 -14.22 11.04 -22.25
CA ARG A 22 -15.55 11.61 -21.98
C ARG A 22 -15.79 11.83 -20.48
N ILE A 23 -15.01 11.17 -19.65
CA ILE A 23 -14.95 11.40 -18.20
C ILE A 23 -13.47 11.48 -17.77
N ASP A 24 -13.18 12.46 -16.92
CA ASP A 24 -11.81 12.73 -16.44
C ASP A 24 -11.42 11.85 -15.25
N VAL A 25 -12.39 11.41 -14.46
CA VAL A 25 -12.16 10.68 -13.21
C VAL A 25 -13.06 9.47 -13.13
N ILE A 26 -12.49 8.34 -12.75
CA ILE A 26 -13.25 7.15 -12.44
C ILE A 26 -13.07 6.76 -10.96
N VAL A 27 -14.17 6.57 -10.26
CA VAL A 27 -14.17 6.01 -8.90
C VAL A 27 -14.52 4.54 -9.01
N ALA A 28 -13.60 3.68 -8.60
CA ALA A 28 -13.72 2.26 -8.85
C ALA A 28 -13.24 1.41 -7.67
N THR A 29 -13.77 0.19 -7.61
CA THR A 29 -13.16 -0.88 -6.84
C THR A 29 -12.06 -1.56 -7.66
N ILE A 30 -11.36 -2.54 -7.08
CA ILE A 30 -10.33 -3.35 -7.77
C ILE A 30 -10.85 -3.99 -9.07
N ALA A 31 -12.17 -4.09 -9.24
CA ALA A 31 -12.79 -4.63 -10.45
C ALA A 31 -12.45 -3.82 -11.72
N PHE A 32 -12.12 -2.54 -11.60
CA PHE A 32 -11.68 -1.69 -12.71
C PHE A 32 -10.24 -2.00 -13.16
N GLY A 33 -9.52 -2.76 -12.36
CA GLY A 33 -8.09 -2.97 -12.55
C GLY A 33 -7.69 -3.90 -13.69
N MET A 34 -8.50 -4.85 -14.08
CA MET A 34 -8.13 -5.87 -15.06
C MET A 34 -8.46 -5.43 -16.49
N GLY A 35 -7.42 -5.20 -17.31
CA GLY A 35 -7.58 -4.96 -18.74
C GLY A 35 -7.72 -3.49 -19.18
N ILE A 36 -7.56 -2.52 -18.27
CA ILE A 36 -7.57 -1.09 -18.64
C ILE A 36 -6.16 -0.63 -18.93
N ASP A 37 -5.91 -0.28 -20.17
CA ASP A 37 -4.66 0.28 -20.63
C ASP A 37 -4.86 1.71 -21.15
N LYS A 38 -4.99 2.65 -20.20
CA LYS A 38 -4.96 4.10 -20.47
C LYS A 38 -3.57 4.61 -20.09
N PRO A 39 -2.75 5.06 -21.05
CA PRO A 39 -1.36 5.37 -20.78
C PRO A 39 -1.17 6.66 -19.98
N ASP A 40 -2.06 7.61 -20.11
CA ASP A 40 -1.98 8.98 -19.61
C ASP A 40 -2.73 9.22 -18.30
N VAL A 41 -2.89 8.21 -17.47
CA VAL A 41 -3.42 8.37 -16.11
C VAL A 41 -2.45 9.23 -15.29
N ARG A 42 -2.92 10.38 -14.79
CA ARG A 42 -2.10 11.36 -14.05
C ARG A 42 -2.12 11.15 -12.56
N PHE A 43 -3.13 10.51 -12.01
CA PHE A 43 -3.19 10.22 -10.59
C PHE A 43 -3.92 8.91 -10.29
N VAL A 44 -3.46 8.24 -9.26
CA VAL A 44 -4.13 7.10 -8.62
C VAL A 44 -4.28 7.42 -7.14
N ILE A 45 -5.53 7.46 -6.68
CA ILE A 45 -5.86 7.78 -5.28
C ILE A 45 -6.52 6.58 -4.64
N HIS A 46 -5.87 6.05 -3.60
CA HIS A 46 -6.46 5.03 -2.73
C HIS A 46 -7.15 5.71 -1.56
N TYR A 47 -8.48 5.64 -1.53
CA TYR A 47 -9.27 6.10 -0.40
C TYR A 47 -9.18 5.10 0.77
N ASP A 48 -9.27 3.82 0.46
CA ASP A 48 -8.93 2.73 1.37
C ASP A 48 -7.60 2.10 0.94
N ILE A 49 -6.75 1.79 1.93
CA ILE A 49 -5.44 1.17 1.63
C ILE A 49 -5.63 -0.24 1.05
N PRO A 50 -4.88 -0.63 0.01
CA PRO A 50 -4.90 -1.99 -0.51
C PRO A 50 -4.49 -3.05 0.53
N LYS A 51 -4.94 -4.28 0.31
CA LYS A 51 -4.70 -5.40 1.24
C LYS A 51 -3.26 -5.91 1.22
N SER A 52 -2.48 -5.54 0.21
CA SER A 52 -1.10 -5.94 0.04
C SER A 52 -0.32 -4.93 -0.79
N LEU A 53 1.00 -4.96 -0.69
CA LEU A 53 1.89 -4.12 -1.49
C LEU A 53 1.87 -4.48 -2.97
N GLU A 54 1.62 -5.75 -3.33
CA GLU A 54 1.43 -6.16 -4.72
C GLU A 54 0.21 -5.51 -5.33
N GLY A 55 -0.92 -5.49 -4.60
CA GLY A 55 -2.13 -4.79 -5.02
C GLY A 55 -1.87 -3.30 -5.19
N TYR A 56 -1.23 -2.68 -4.21
CA TYR A 56 -0.83 -1.27 -4.28
C TYR A 56 0.05 -0.98 -5.50
N TYR A 57 1.08 -1.78 -5.73
CA TYR A 57 1.98 -1.63 -6.88
C TYR A 57 1.26 -1.81 -8.22
N GLN A 58 0.41 -2.83 -8.33
CA GLN A 58 -0.38 -3.08 -9.53
C GLN A 58 -1.32 -1.92 -9.86
N GLU A 59 -1.93 -1.32 -8.85
CA GLU A 59 -2.88 -0.22 -9.03
C GLU A 59 -2.17 1.10 -9.30
N THR A 60 -1.11 1.42 -8.55
CA THR A 60 -0.30 2.64 -8.78
C THR A 60 0.50 2.59 -10.07
N GLY A 61 0.90 1.40 -10.53
CA GLY A 61 1.58 1.20 -11.81
C GLY A 61 0.74 1.53 -13.05
N ARG A 62 -0.48 2.06 -12.87
CA ARG A 62 -1.32 2.61 -13.96
C ARG A 62 -0.99 4.06 -14.25
N ALA A 63 -0.44 4.80 -13.28
CA ALA A 63 -0.09 6.20 -13.46
C ALA A 63 1.17 6.36 -14.31
N GLY A 64 1.12 7.27 -15.30
CA GLY A 64 2.28 7.69 -16.07
C GLY A 64 2.89 6.62 -16.99
N ARG A 65 2.08 5.70 -17.54
CA ARG A 65 2.57 4.66 -18.48
C ARG A 65 3.12 5.23 -19.78
N ASP A 66 2.73 6.43 -20.15
CA ASP A 66 3.25 7.18 -21.29
C ASP A 66 4.60 7.85 -21.02
N GLY A 67 5.19 7.64 -19.83
CA GLY A 67 6.41 8.29 -19.38
C GLY A 67 6.19 9.68 -18.79
N GLY A 68 4.96 10.18 -18.75
CA GLY A 68 4.59 11.43 -18.09
C GLY A 68 4.56 11.30 -16.57
N GLU A 69 4.45 12.43 -15.88
CA GLU A 69 4.32 12.45 -14.43
C GLU A 69 3.01 11.79 -13.96
N GLY A 70 3.12 10.96 -12.93
CA GLY A 70 2.00 10.32 -12.27
C GLY A 70 2.10 10.48 -10.74
N ILE A 71 0.99 10.87 -10.13
CA ILE A 71 0.88 11.04 -8.67
C ILE A 71 0.12 9.86 -8.09
N CYS A 72 0.70 9.20 -7.09
CA CYS A 72 0.07 8.13 -6.34
C CYS A 72 -0.13 8.60 -4.89
N LEU A 73 -1.39 8.66 -4.45
CA LEU A 73 -1.78 9.07 -3.11
C LEU A 73 -2.55 7.93 -2.44
N ALA A 74 -2.19 7.60 -1.22
CA ALA A 74 -2.96 6.66 -0.40
C ALA A 74 -3.30 7.30 0.94
N PHE A 75 -4.57 7.26 1.31
CA PHE A 75 -5.00 7.54 2.67
C PHE A 75 -4.79 6.30 3.52
N TYR A 76 -4.24 6.48 4.70
CA TYR A 76 -3.96 5.40 5.62
C TYR A 76 -4.46 5.73 7.02
N SER A 77 -5.13 4.78 7.63
CA SER A 77 -5.54 4.81 9.01
C SER A 77 -5.43 3.41 9.62
N TYR A 78 -5.00 3.32 10.88
CA TYR A 78 -4.99 2.04 11.59
C TYR A 78 -6.38 1.36 11.63
N LYS A 79 -7.46 2.15 11.60
CA LYS A 79 -8.82 1.61 11.50
C LYS A 79 -9.08 0.83 10.21
N ASP A 80 -8.37 1.15 9.15
CA ASP A 80 -8.51 0.43 7.88
C ASP A 80 -7.92 -0.96 7.97
N LEU A 81 -6.79 -1.11 8.69
CA LEU A 81 -6.21 -2.43 8.98
C LEU A 81 -7.19 -3.29 9.79
N GLN A 82 -7.85 -2.71 10.80
CA GLN A 82 -8.84 -3.42 11.60
C GLN A 82 -10.06 -3.87 10.76
N LYS A 83 -10.51 -3.04 9.81
CA LYS A 83 -11.56 -3.44 8.87
C LYS A 83 -11.10 -4.59 7.98
N LEU A 84 -9.90 -4.50 7.43
CA LEU A 84 -9.33 -5.50 6.54
C LEU A 84 -9.09 -6.83 7.27
N ASP A 85 -8.63 -6.81 8.52
CA ASP A 85 -8.47 -8.02 9.34
C ASP A 85 -9.81 -8.73 9.57
N LYS A 86 -10.90 -7.99 9.81
CA LYS A 86 -12.25 -8.57 9.93
C LYS A 86 -12.70 -9.32 8.67
N PHE A 87 -12.28 -8.91 7.47
CA PHE A 87 -12.56 -9.65 6.24
C PHE A 87 -11.81 -10.99 6.14
N MET A 88 -10.87 -11.26 7.05
CA MET A 88 -10.20 -12.56 7.15
C MET A 88 -10.96 -13.53 8.05
N GLU A 89 -11.87 -13.03 8.90
CA GLU A 89 -12.68 -13.87 9.79
C GLU A 89 -13.48 -14.90 8.98
N GLY A 90 -13.50 -16.15 9.46
CA GLY A 90 -14.22 -17.27 8.81
C GLY A 90 -13.45 -17.93 7.66
N LYS A 91 -12.28 -17.44 7.26
CA LYS A 91 -11.40 -18.12 6.30
C LYS A 91 -10.57 -19.22 6.97
N PRO A 92 -10.00 -20.17 6.19
CA PRO A 92 -9.01 -21.11 6.71
C PRO A 92 -7.84 -20.40 7.42
N VAL A 93 -7.34 -20.97 8.52
CA VAL A 93 -6.28 -20.36 9.37
C VAL A 93 -5.07 -19.94 8.53
N ALA A 94 -4.62 -20.79 7.63
CA ALA A 94 -3.46 -20.48 6.77
C ALA A 94 -3.71 -19.24 5.88
N GLU A 95 -4.93 -19.04 5.39
CA GLU A 95 -5.28 -17.83 4.62
C GLU A 95 -5.35 -16.59 5.51
N GLN A 96 -5.82 -16.74 6.75
CA GLN A 96 -5.81 -15.64 7.72
C GLN A 96 -4.39 -15.19 8.03
N ASP A 97 -3.48 -16.14 8.28
CA ASP A 97 -2.09 -15.85 8.62
C ASP A 97 -1.37 -15.13 7.48
N ILE A 98 -1.51 -15.62 6.24
CA ILE A 98 -0.97 -14.96 5.05
C ILE A 98 -1.58 -13.55 4.90
N GLY A 99 -2.90 -13.43 5.02
CA GLY A 99 -3.58 -12.15 4.90
C GLY A 99 -3.13 -11.12 5.94
N ARG A 100 -2.94 -11.53 7.19
CA ARG A 100 -2.41 -10.67 8.26
C ARG A 100 -0.97 -10.25 8.00
N GLN A 101 -0.13 -11.16 7.51
CA GLN A 101 1.24 -10.82 7.13
C GLN A 101 1.26 -9.72 6.04
N LEU A 102 0.48 -9.88 4.97
CA LEU A 102 0.39 -8.88 3.90
C LEU A 102 -0.12 -7.52 4.41
N LEU A 103 -1.08 -7.52 5.35
CA LEU A 103 -1.55 -6.29 5.99
C LEU A 103 -0.47 -5.63 6.84
N GLN A 104 0.33 -6.40 7.59
CA GLN A 104 1.44 -5.89 8.37
C GLN A 104 2.53 -5.27 7.49
N GLU A 105 2.86 -5.89 6.37
CA GLU A 105 3.80 -5.36 5.38
C GLU A 105 3.29 -4.05 4.77
N THR A 106 2.00 -3.97 4.46
CA THR A 106 1.35 -2.76 3.98
C THR A 106 1.35 -1.65 5.02
N ALA A 107 1.08 -1.97 6.29
CA ALA A 107 1.17 -1.04 7.41
C ALA A 107 2.60 -0.52 7.59
N ALA A 108 3.59 -1.41 7.59
CA ALA A 108 4.99 -1.04 7.68
C ALA A 108 5.41 -0.08 6.55
N TYR A 109 4.93 -0.31 5.33
CA TYR A 109 5.14 0.59 4.20
C TYR A 109 4.46 1.95 4.41
N ALA A 110 3.24 1.97 4.93
CA ALA A 110 2.50 3.22 5.18
C ALA A 110 3.14 4.07 6.28
N GLU A 111 3.66 3.44 7.33
CA GLU A 111 4.18 4.12 8.53
C GLU A 111 5.68 4.45 8.46
N THR A 112 6.42 3.84 7.54
CA THR A 112 7.87 4.01 7.42
C THR A 112 8.29 5.48 7.20
N SER A 113 9.47 5.83 7.68
CA SER A 113 10.19 7.06 7.33
C SER A 113 11.25 6.85 6.23
N VAL A 114 11.41 5.61 5.76
CA VAL A 114 12.34 5.27 4.67
C VAL A 114 11.75 5.73 3.33
N CYS A 115 12.61 6.00 2.36
CA CYS A 115 12.18 6.29 0.98
C CYS A 115 11.18 5.24 0.47
N ARG A 116 9.99 5.67 0.06
CA ARG A 116 8.92 4.79 -0.44
C ARG A 116 9.37 3.91 -1.59
N ARG A 117 10.11 4.49 -2.53
CA ARG A 117 10.65 3.74 -3.69
C ARG A 117 11.63 2.68 -3.26
N LYS A 118 12.56 3.02 -2.33
CA LYS A 118 13.54 2.07 -1.80
C LYS A 118 12.84 0.88 -1.13
N MET A 119 11.84 1.15 -0.32
CA MET A 119 11.11 0.11 0.41
C MET A 119 10.31 -0.79 -0.54
N LEU A 120 9.62 -0.19 -1.53
CA LEU A 120 8.83 -0.94 -2.49
C LEU A 120 9.70 -1.81 -3.40
N LEU A 121 10.80 -1.29 -3.93
CA LEU A 121 11.74 -2.07 -4.74
C LEU A 121 12.38 -3.20 -3.94
N HIS A 122 12.75 -2.93 -2.68
CA HIS A 122 13.28 -3.97 -1.78
C HIS A 122 12.26 -5.09 -1.54
N TYR A 123 11.00 -4.75 -1.37
CA TYR A 123 9.92 -5.72 -1.23
C TYR A 123 9.85 -6.69 -2.42
N PHE A 124 10.06 -6.20 -3.64
CA PHE A 124 10.10 -7.00 -4.87
C PHE A 124 11.48 -7.61 -5.17
N GLY A 125 12.41 -7.55 -4.22
CA GLY A 125 13.76 -8.15 -4.35
C GLY A 125 14.73 -7.30 -5.16
N GLU A 126 14.38 -6.05 -5.48
CA GLU A 126 15.24 -5.14 -6.21
C GLU A 126 16.09 -4.27 -5.27
N ARG A 127 17.33 -4.01 -5.66
CA ARG A 127 18.23 -3.14 -4.94
C ARG A 127 18.12 -1.70 -5.44
N TYR A 128 17.93 -0.76 -4.51
CA TYR A 128 17.91 0.67 -4.78
C TYR A 128 18.98 1.37 -3.93
N ASP A 129 20.08 1.76 -4.58
CA ASP A 129 21.27 2.27 -3.88
C ASP A 129 21.15 3.73 -3.43
N LYS A 130 20.12 4.46 -3.87
CA LYS A 130 19.90 5.86 -3.45
C LYS A 130 19.10 5.91 -2.17
N ASP A 131 19.51 6.78 -1.24
CA ASP A 131 18.75 7.01 0.00
C ASP A 131 17.56 7.97 -0.17
N ASN A 132 17.62 8.81 -1.22
CA ASN A 132 16.60 9.79 -1.55
C ASN A 132 16.18 9.65 -3.02
N CYS A 133 14.89 9.50 -3.28
CA CYS A 133 14.37 9.43 -4.65
C CYS A 133 13.92 10.79 -5.21
N HIS A 134 13.97 11.86 -4.40
CA HIS A 134 13.53 13.22 -4.72
C HIS A 134 12.08 13.34 -5.20
N ASN A 135 11.22 12.38 -4.85
CA ASN A 135 9.84 12.35 -5.34
C ASN A 135 8.82 11.94 -4.29
N CYS A 136 9.11 10.98 -3.41
CA CYS A 136 8.13 10.53 -2.42
C CYS A 136 8.04 11.49 -1.21
N ASP A 137 6.93 11.41 -0.50
CA ASP A 137 6.65 12.20 0.71
C ASP A 137 7.78 12.16 1.74
N ASN A 138 8.30 10.96 2.06
CA ASN A 138 9.39 10.79 3.02
C ASN A 138 10.71 11.42 2.56
N CYS A 139 10.94 11.55 1.26
CA CYS A 139 12.12 12.19 0.71
C CYS A 139 11.98 13.70 0.59
N LEU A 140 10.79 14.19 0.29
CA LEU A 140 10.48 15.62 0.17
C LEU A 140 10.29 16.27 1.55
N HIS A 141 9.73 15.51 2.51
CA HIS A 141 9.46 15.98 3.88
C HIS A 141 10.02 14.98 4.89
N PRO A 142 11.37 14.88 5.01
CA PRO A 142 11.99 13.89 5.88
C PRO A 142 11.62 14.14 7.35
N LYS A 143 11.20 13.06 8.01
CA LYS A 143 10.93 13.10 9.47
C LYS A 143 12.25 13.23 10.23
N SER A 144 12.24 13.97 11.33
CA SER A 144 13.38 14.05 12.25
C SER A 144 13.69 12.64 12.80
N LYS A 145 14.97 12.29 12.81
CA LYS A 145 15.45 11.02 13.38
C LYS A 145 16.08 11.31 14.74
N ILE A 146 15.91 10.40 15.67
CA ILE A 146 16.59 10.42 16.96
C ILE A 146 17.59 9.26 17.01
N GLU A 147 18.69 9.44 17.76
CA GLU A 147 19.57 8.35 18.11
C GLU A 147 18.89 7.47 19.17
N ALA A 148 18.53 6.24 18.80
CA ALA A 148 17.77 5.33 19.64
C ALA A 148 18.52 4.05 19.95
N LYS A 149 19.85 4.03 19.85
CA LYS A 149 20.67 2.84 20.08
C LYS A 149 20.50 2.27 21.49
N GLU A 150 20.52 3.12 22.50
CA GLU A 150 20.39 2.69 23.90
C GLU A 150 18.99 2.10 24.16
N GLN A 151 17.95 2.74 23.63
CA GLN A 151 16.58 2.25 23.73
C GLN A 151 16.42 0.89 23.04
N LEU A 152 17.00 0.73 21.85
CA LEU A 152 16.97 -0.53 21.11
C LEU A 152 17.69 -1.63 21.90
N VAL A 153 18.87 -1.36 22.48
CA VAL A 153 19.59 -2.32 23.31
C VAL A 153 18.74 -2.74 24.52
N THR A 154 18.09 -1.78 25.18
CA THR A 154 17.22 -2.05 26.34
C THR A 154 16.04 -2.96 25.93
N VAL A 155 15.38 -2.67 24.81
CA VAL A 155 14.28 -3.51 24.29
C VAL A 155 14.77 -4.93 23.99
N LEU A 156 15.90 -5.08 23.30
CA LEU A 156 16.47 -6.39 23.00
C LEU A 156 16.85 -7.19 24.24
N GLN A 157 17.45 -6.53 25.24
CA GLN A 157 17.78 -7.17 26.53
C GLN A 157 16.51 -7.61 27.28
N THR A 158 15.45 -6.80 27.23
CA THR A 158 14.17 -7.15 27.84
C THR A 158 13.57 -8.39 27.16
N ILE A 159 13.54 -8.42 25.82
CA ILE A 159 13.04 -9.59 25.07
C ILE A 159 13.82 -10.86 25.43
N LEU A 160 15.15 -10.78 25.51
CA LEU A 160 15.99 -11.90 25.93
C LEU A 160 15.67 -12.36 27.36
N ALA A 161 15.46 -11.43 28.29
CA ALA A 161 15.18 -11.74 29.69
C ALA A 161 13.82 -12.45 29.87
N ILE A 162 12.81 -12.06 29.12
CA ILE A 162 11.47 -12.67 29.15
C ILE A 162 11.36 -13.91 28.25
N LYS A 163 12.44 -14.30 27.56
CA LYS A 163 12.52 -15.51 26.71
C LYS A 163 11.41 -15.54 25.63
N GLU A 164 11.06 -14.40 25.09
CA GLU A 164 10.03 -14.24 24.04
C GLU A 164 8.62 -14.78 24.42
N ASN A 165 8.33 -14.95 25.70
CA ASN A 165 7.08 -15.55 26.18
C ASN A 165 5.91 -14.57 26.28
N PHE A 166 6.10 -13.31 25.89
CA PHE A 166 5.07 -12.26 26.02
C PHE A 166 4.81 -11.57 24.68
N ARG A 167 3.60 -11.08 24.53
CA ARG A 167 3.20 -10.29 23.35
C ARG A 167 3.87 -8.92 23.37
N SER A 168 4.06 -8.31 22.18
CA SER A 168 4.72 -7.01 22.01
C SER A 168 4.09 -5.89 22.83
N ASP A 169 2.77 -5.91 23.04
CA ASP A 169 2.01 -4.95 23.83
C ASP A 169 2.30 -5.04 25.35
N TYR A 170 3.03 -6.05 25.78
CA TYR A 170 3.46 -6.24 27.17
C TYR A 170 4.91 -5.81 27.43
N VAL A 171 5.67 -5.57 26.37
CA VAL A 171 7.12 -5.30 26.42
C VAL A 171 7.45 -3.81 26.27
N ILE A 172 6.47 -3.03 25.84
CA ILE A 172 6.61 -1.57 25.57
C ILE A 172 6.02 -0.77 26.77
#